data_d23058914e80680294183709b46eac51
#
_entry.id   d23058914e80680294183709b46eac51
#
_cell.length_a   1.000
_cell.length_b   1.000
_cell.length_c   1.000
_cell.angle_alpha   90.00
_cell.angle_beta   90.00
_cell.angle_gamma   90.00
#
_symmetry.space_group_name_H-M   'P 1'
#
loop_
_entity.id
_entity.type
_entity.pdbx_description
1 polymer ?
#
loop_
_entity_poly.entity_id
_entity_poly.type
_entity_poly.pdbx_seq_one_letter_code
_entity_poly.pdbx_strand_id
1 'polypeptide(L)'
;MGELKLINIDKETNYDEWLAFRTNGLGASDIGTLMGLNPYKSKIELFYQKLGLIPIKQDENIPMFYGNRLEEFVANMWEYYDGEDPESVIRNYAAGTKIRICKPITGYITNSDYPHLFLSPDRVMVSKETDKIVYGGKLVNKNFTGVLEVKTINGFASKQWEGGIPPSYVTQLQTYLFGLELEYGEIVFLEDGRKLWTIPMELNLNLRDKIVSEMNEFMHRIDAAKADIENVQMYEPEPDGTEAFEKFLNTKYADSESKTLQGSDDMFQIAVRHKVLAGEIKEMESQHRECSNLLKNHMKEHESLD
;
A
#
# COMPACT_ATOMS: atom_id res chain seq x y z
N MET A 1 -0.10 -9.55 24.19
CA MET A 1 -1.23 -8.87 23.50
C MET A 1 -1.21 -7.43 23.95
N GLY A 2 -1.02 -6.52 23.01
CA GLY A 2 -0.97 -5.08 23.26
C GLY A 2 -2.34 -4.50 23.59
N GLU A 3 -2.36 -3.33 24.23
CA GLU A 3 -3.60 -2.60 24.45
C GLU A 3 -4.00 -1.88 23.16
N LEU A 4 -5.17 -2.24 22.59
CA LEU A 4 -5.74 -1.56 21.44
C LEU A 4 -6.59 -0.36 21.89
N LYS A 5 -6.33 0.81 21.31
CA LYS A 5 -7.08 2.04 21.60
C LYS A 5 -7.61 2.67 20.31
N LEU A 6 -8.86 3.12 20.35
CA LEU A 6 -9.44 3.93 19.29
C LEU A 6 -9.11 5.41 19.52
N ILE A 7 -8.48 6.03 18.54
CA ILE A 7 -8.25 7.47 18.45
C ILE A 7 -9.30 8.02 17.49
N ASN A 8 -10.27 8.72 18.03
CA ASN A 8 -11.39 9.23 17.25
C ASN A 8 -11.02 10.53 16.54
N ILE A 9 -10.31 10.42 15.42
CA ILE A 9 -9.98 11.52 14.52
C ILE A 9 -10.63 11.20 13.18
N ASP A 10 -11.59 12.01 12.80
CA ASP A 10 -12.32 11.84 11.55
C ASP A 10 -11.67 12.70 10.44
N LYS A 11 -11.29 12.05 9.34
CA LYS A 11 -10.68 12.68 8.17
C LYS A 11 -11.62 13.72 7.52
N GLU A 12 -12.93 13.47 7.52
CA GLU A 12 -13.89 14.34 6.84
C GLU A 12 -14.18 15.62 7.63
N THR A 13 -14.19 15.52 8.97
CA THR A 13 -14.54 16.63 9.85
C THR A 13 -13.35 17.38 10.43
N ASN A 14 -12.16 16.74 10.50
CA ASN A 14 -10.95 17.30 11.09
C ASN A 14 -9.68 16.89 10.33
N TYR A 15 -9.58 17.31 9.08
CA TYR A 15 -8.50 16.93 8.16
C TYR A 15 -7.11 17.33 8.67
N ASP A 16 -6.94 18.52 9.24
CA ASP A 16 -5.63 19.01 9.69
C ASP A 16 -5.10 18.19 10.88
N GLU A 17 -5.97 17.85 11.84
CA GLU A 17 -5.61 16.98 12.96
C GLU A 17 -5.30 15.56 12.51
N TRP A 18 -6.10 15.04 11.57
CA TRP A 18 -5.87 13.74 10.94
C TRP A 18 -4.50 13.71 10.24
N LEU A 19 -4.15 14.77 9.52
CA LEU A 19 -2.87 14.89 8.82
C LEU A 19 -1.69 14.98 9.81
N ALA A 20 -1.82 15.83 10.83
CA ALA A 20 -0.82 15.97 11.89
C ALA A 20 -0.58 14.64 12.61
N PHE A 21 -1.64 13.88 12.88
CA PHE A 21 -1.53 12.56 13.48
C PHE A 21 -0.74 11.58 12.58
N ARG A 22 -0.99 11.60 11.27
CA ARG A 22 -0.27 10.75 10.30
C ARG A 22 1.23 11.02 10.17
N THR A 23 1.72 12.21 10.52
CA THR A 23 3.16 12.50 10.52
C THR A 23 3.91 11.83 11.67
N ASN A 24 3.21 11.43 12.74
CA ASN A 24 3.81 10.88 13.95
C ASN A 24 4.02 9.35 13.93
N GLY A 25 3.61 8.67 12.85
CA GLY A 25 3.77 7.22 12.72
C GLY A 25 3.44 6.74 11.32
N LEU A 26 3.33 5.44 11.16
CA LEU A 26 3.11 4.75 9.89
C LEU A 26 1.69 4.20 9.82
N GLY A 27 0.97 4.48 8.74
CA GLY A 27 -0.27 3.77 8.41
C GLY A 27 0.05 2.44 7.72
N ALA A 28 -0.89 1.49 7.73
CA ALA A 28 -0.71 0.20 7.04
C ALA A 28 -0.41 0.38 5.54
N SER A 29 -0.98 1.39 4.88
CA SER A 29 -0.68 1.72 3.49
C SER A 29 0.73 2.29 3.26
N ASP A 30 1.39 2.85 4.29
CA ASP A 30 2.76 3.34 4.20
C ASP A 30 3.78 2.19 4.17
N ILE A 31 3.39 0.99 4.67
CA ILE A 31 4.29 -0.17 4.77
C ILE A 31 4.73 -0.66 3.39
N GLY A 32 3.83 -0.66 2.39
CA GLY A 32 4.22 -0.97 1.02
C GLY A 32 5.31 -0.03 0.49
N THR A 33 5.24 1.26 0.83
CA THR A 33 6.28 2.25 0.49
C THR A 33 7.57 2.00 1.26
N LEU A 34 7.47 1.76 2.56
CA LEU A 34 8.60 1.45 3.42
C LEU A 34 9.41 0.25 2.93
N MET A 35 8.71 -0.77 2.43
CA MET A 35 9.30 -2.01 1.89
C MET A 35 9.77 -1.89 0.43
N GLY A 36 9.66 -0.71 -0.22
CA GLY A 36 10.01 -0.52 -1.63
C GLY A 36 9.06 -1.22 -2.62
N LEU A 37 7.83 -1.52 -2.19
CA LEU A 37 6.83 -2.26 -2.98
C LEU A 37 5.77 -1.34 -3.61
N ASN A 38 5.82 -0.05 -3.33
CA ASN A 38 4.88 0.93 -3.88
C ASN A 38 5.50 1.62 -5.11
N PRO A 39 4.94 1.43 -6.31
CA PRO A 39 5.49 2.04 -7.52
C PRO A 39 5.26 3.56 -7.62
N TYR A 40 4.37 4.11 -6.77
CA TYR A 40 3.94 5.51 -6.86
C TYR A 40 4.60 6.43 -5.84
N LYS A 41 5.23 5.87 -4.81
CA LYS A 41 5.82 6.62 -3.71
C LYS A 41 7.09 5.94 -3.20
N SER A 42 8.16 6.69 -3.06
CA SER A 42 9.45 6.17 -2.58
C SER A 42 9.61 6.27 -1.06
N LYS A 43 10.52 5.45 -0.51
CA LYS A 43 10.88 5.48 0.92
C LYS A 43 11.42 6.84 1.34
N ILE A 44 12.19 7.51 0.48
CA ILE A 44 12.73 8.86 0.79
C ILE A 44 11.63 9.92 0.82
N GLU A 45 10.63 9.84 -0.06
CA GLU A 45 9.48 10.74 0.00
C GLU A 45 8.70 10.53 1.30
N LEU A 46 8.46 9.29 1.69
CA LEU A 46 7.84 8.95 2.97
C LEU A 46 8.65 9.52 4.16
N PHE A 47 9.98 9.43 4.12
CA PHE A 47 10.88 9.98 5.13
C PHE A 47 10.68 11.49 5.31
N TYR A 48 10.72 12.25 4.22
CA TYR A 48 10.53 13.70 4.28
C TYR A 48 9.11 14.10 4.72
N GLN A 49 8.10 13.31 4.35
CA GLN A 49 6.72 13.53 4.82
C GLN A 49 6.58 13.30 6.34
N LYS A 50 7.23 12.25 6.88
CA LYS A 50 7.19 11.98 8.33
C LYS A 50 8.00 12.98 9.16
N LEU A 51 8.94 13.67 8.56
CA LEU A 51 9.63 14.82 9.14
C LEU A 51 8.82 16.13 9.03
N GLY A 52 7.73 16.15 8.27
CA GLY A 52 6.96 17.35 8.01
C GLY A 52 7.67 18.35 7.07
N LEU A 53 8.74 17.93 6.39
CA LEU A 53 9.52 18.78 5.48
C LEU A 53 8.90 18.90 4.09
N ILE A 54 8.07 17.94 3.71
CA ILE A 54 7.22 18.00 2.53
C ILE A 54 5.78 17.65 2.91
N PRO A 55 4.78 18.25 2.27
CA PRO A 55 3.39 17.95 2.57
C PRO A 55 3.05 16.50 2.21
N ILE A 56 2.21 15.87 3.03
CA ILE A 56 1.54 14.64 2.64
C ILE A 56 0.48 15.06 1.61
N LYS A 57 0.87 15.18 0.35
CA LYS A 57 -0.07 15.49 -0.73
C LYS A 57 -1.02 14.31 -0.91
N GLN A 58 -2.28 14.57 -0.78
CA GLN A 58 -3.34 13.74 -1.34
C GLN A 58 -3.96 14.53 -2.51
N ASP A 59 -3.20 14.64 -3.61
CA ASP A 59 -3.83 15.00 -4.87
C ASP A 59 -4.73 13.81 -5.23
N GLU A 60 -6.02 13.94 -4.92
CA GLU A 60 -7.00 12.93 -5.22
C GLU A 60 -7.13 12.84 -6.75
N ASN A 61 -6.50 11.83 -7.34
CA ASN A 61 -6.67 11.55 -8.76
C ASN A 61 -8.03 10.85 -9.00
N ILE A 62 -8.46 10.82 -10.25
CA ILE A 62 -9.76 10.24 -10.63
C ILE A 62 -9.95 8.80 -10.11
N PRO A 63 -8.98 7.86 -10.24
CA PRO A 63 -9.10 6.53 -9.65
C PRO A 63 -9.27 6.53 -8.13
N MET A 64 -8.53 7.36 -7.40
CA MET A 64 -8.66 7.47 -5.94
C MET A 64 -10.02 8.04 -5.53
N PHE A 65 -10.50 9.06 -6.25
CA PHE A 65 -11.81 9.66 -6.00
C PHE A 65 -12.92 8.61 -6.09
N TYR A 66 -12.96 7.85 -7.19
CA TYR A 66 -13.97 6.79 -7.36
C TYR A 66 -13.75 5.65 -6.37
N GLY A 67 -12.51 5.27 -6.08
CA GLY A 67 -12.18 4.26 -5.08
C GLY A 67 -12.80 4.57 -3.73
N ASN A 68 -12.56 5.79 -3.22
CA ASN A 68 -13.09 6.25 -1.95
C ASN A 68 -14.65 6.26 -1.92
N ARG A 69 -15.29 6.63 -3.05
CA ARG A 69 -16.76 6.68 -3.13
C ARG A 69 -17.42 5.30 -3.28
N LEU A 70 -16.70 4.34 -3.86
CA LEU A 70 -17.19 2.98 -4.06
C LEU A 70 -16.88 2.04 -2.89
N GLU A 71 -16.00 2.44 -1.98
CA GLU A 71 -15.56 1.61 -0.84
C GLU A 71 -16.75 1.06 -0.03
N GLU A 72 -17.69 1.94 0.39
CA GLU A 72 -18.87 1.53 1.14
C GLU A 72 -19.76 0.58 0.33
N PHE A 73 -19.97 0.88 -0.95
CA PHE A 73 -20.76 0.03 -1.83
C PHE A 73 -20.15 -1.36 -1.96
N VAL A 74 -18.84 -1.44 -2.20
CA VAL A 74 -18.12 -2.72 -2.37
C VAL A 74 -18.15 -3.54 -1.08
N ALA A 75 -17.91 -2.90 0.07
CA ALA A 75 -17.99 -3.57 1.37
C ALA A 75 -19.41 -4.12 1.64
N ASN A 76 -20.46 -3.35 1.30
CA ASN A 76 -21.83 -3.81 1.43
C ASN A 76 -22.14 -4.98 0.48
N MET A 77 -21.63 -4.99 -0.74
CA MET A 77 -21.83 -6.10 -1.69
C MET A 77 -21.07 -7.36 -1.25
N TRP A 78 -19.89 -7.20 -0.63
CA TRP A 78 -19.15 -8.32 -0.04
C TRP A 78 -19.95 -9.10 1.00
N GLU A 79 -20.85 -8.46 1.74
CA GLU A 79 -21.71 -9.12 2.73
C GLU A 79 -22.66 -10.16 2.11
N TYR A 80 -22.95 -10.05 0.80
CA TYR A 80 -23.79 -10.97 0.03
C TYR A 80 -23.02 -11.95 -0.85
N TYR A 81 -21.69 -11.82 -0.91
CA TYR A 81 -20.82 -12.64 -1.74
C TYR A 81 -20.36 -13.90 -0.98
N ASP A 82 -20.55 -15.10 -1.54
CA ASP A 82 -20.17 -16.37 -0.90
C ASP A 82 -18.67 -16.69 -0.97
N GLY A 83 -17.91 -15.94 -1.74
CA GLY A 83 -16.46 -16.10 -1.88
C GLY A 83 -16.05 -16.89 -3.13
N GLU A 84 -16.99 -17.51 -3.83
CA GLU A 84 -16.71 -18.38 -4.99
C GLU A 84 -17.48 -17.93 -6.24
N ASP A 85 -18.81 -17.83 -6.14
CA ASP A 85 -19.68 -17.52 -7.26
C ASP A 85 -20.05 -16.03 -7.31
N PRO A 86 -19.57 -15.25 -8.29
CA PRO A 86 -19.93 -13.83 -8.44
C PRO A 86 -21.43 -13.56 -8.51
N GLU A 87 -22.24 -14.52 -9.01
CA GLU A 87 -23.70 -14.38 -9.08
C GLU A 87 -24.38 -14.56 -7.71
N SER A 88 -23.68 -15.09 -6.72
CA SER A 88 -24.19 -15.20 -5.35
C SER A 88 -24.60 -13.85 -4.78
N VAL A 89 -23.90 -12.77 -5.15
CA VAL A 89 -24.24 -11.41 -4.71
C VAL A 89 -25.66 -11.04 -5.14
N ILE A 90 -26.03 -11.32 -6.39
CA ILE A 90 -27.37 -11.01 -6.93
C ILE A 90 -28.44 -11.82 -6.20
N ARG A 91 -28.22 -13.15 -6.05
CA ARG A 91 -29.18 -14.04 -5.41
C ARG A 91 -29.41 -13.68 -3.94
N ASN A 92 -28.33 -13.47 -3.20
CA ASN A 92 -28.40 -13.21 -1.77
C ASN A 92 -28.92 -11.80 -1.47
N TYR A 93 -28.52 -10.81 -2.28
CA TYR A 93 -29.06 -9.45 -2.20
C TYR A 93 -30.57 -9.41 -2.45
N ALA A 94 -31.06 -10.09 -3.51
CA ALA A 94 -32.48 -10.18 -3.80
C ALA A 94 -33.27 -10.90 -2.70
N ALA A 95 -32.66 -11.89 -2.02
CA ALA A 95 -33.24 -12.57 -0.87
C ALA A 95 -33.13 -11.77 0.44
N GLY A 96 -32.39 -10.69 0.48
CA GLY A 96 -32.11 -9.91 1.70
C GLY A 96 -31.25 -10.68 2.73
N THR A 97 -30.48 -11.68 2.28
CA THR A 97 -29.73 -12.57 3.15
C THR A 97 -28.24 -12.26 3.10
N LYS A 98 -27.73 -11.57 4.12
CA LYS A 98 -26.29 -11.39 4.31
C LYS A 98 -25.65 -12.70 4.76
N ILE A 99 -24.53 -13.06 4.11
CA ILE A 99 -23.75 -14.26 4.44
C ILE A 99 -22.64 -13.92 5.43
N ARG A 100 -22.13 -12.70 5.34
CA ARG A 100 -21.03 -12.16 6.14
C ARG A 100 -21.42 -10.78 6.65
N ILE A 101 -20.70 -10.31 7.66
CA ILE A 101 -21.00 -9.01 8.25
C ILE A 101 -19.68 -8.27 8.46
N CYS A 102 -19.63 -7.03 8.00
CA CYS A 102 -18.50 -6.13 8.28
C CYS A 102 -18.99 -4.80 8.80
N LYS A 103 -18.10 -4.07 9.49
CA LYS A 103 -18.41 -2.77 10.09
C LYS A 103 -17.30 -1.77 9.87
N PRO A 104 -17.61 -0.50 9.53
CA PRO A 104 -16.61 0.55 9.41
C PRO A 104 -16.07 0.96 10.78
N ILE A 105 -14.80 1.36 10.81
CA ILE A 105 -14.18 2.02 11.97
C ILE A 105 -13.82 3.44 11.56
N THR A 106 -14.33 4.41 12.29
CA THR A 106 -13.95 5.83 12.11
C THR A 106 -12.79 6.15 13.04
N GLY A 107 -11.69 6.70 12.48
CA GLY A 107 -10.50 7.06 13.22
C GLY A 107 -9.36 6.05 13.08
N TYR A 108 -8.42 6.12 14.02
CA TYR A 108 -7.25 5.24 14.06
C TYR A 108 -7.29 4.30 15.26
N ILE A 109 -6.84 3.07 15.05
CA ILE A 109 -6.54 2.14 16.14
C ILE A 109 -5.03 2.15 16.35
N THR A 110 -4.61 2.30 17.60
CA THR A 110 -3.22 2.14 18.03
C THR A 110 -3.07 0.85 18.84
N ASN A 111 -1.88 0.26 18.81
CA ASN A 111 -1.53 -0.92 19.57
C ASN A 111 -0.25 -0.63 20.40
N SER A 112 -0.29 -0.87 21.71
CA SER A 112 0.85 -0.61 22.59
C SER A 112 2.09 -1.42 22.24
N ASP A 113 1.95 -2.59 21.61
CA ASP A 113 3.06 -3.42 21.16
C ASP A 113 3.70 -2.88 19.86
N TYR A 114 2.99 -2.00 19.12
CA TYR A 114 3.44 -1.36 17.88
C TYR A 114 3.16 0.16 17.93
N PRO A 115 3.87 0.92 18.78
CA PRO A 115 3.53 2.32 19.10
C PRO A 115 3.63 3.28 17.91
N HIS A 116 4.36 2.91 16.88
CA HIS A 116 4.51 3.70 15.65
C HIS A 116 3.45 3.39 14.59
N LEU A 117 2.54 2.45 14.85
CA LEU A 117 1.58 1.99 13.86
C LEU A 117 0.18 2.58 14.11
N PHE A 118 -0.38 3.18 13.09
CA PHE A 118 -1.72 3.76 13.07
C PHE A 118 -2.59 3.02 12.07
N LEU A 119 -3.56 2.28 12.57
CA LEU A 119 -4.40 1.37 11.80
C LEU A 119 -5.75 2.00 11.52
N SER A 120 -6.12 2.07 10.25
CA SER A 120 -7.44 2.51 9.81
C SER A 120 -7.90 1.55 8.70
N PRO A 121 -8.36 0.35 9.07
CA PRO A 121 -8.87 -0.62 8.09
C PRO A 121 -10.19 -0.12 7.51
N ASP A 122 -10.47 -0.48 6.24
CA ASP A 122 -11.73 -0.11 5.60
C ASP A 122 -12.91 -0.69 6.39
N ARG A 123 -12.81 -1.96 6.78
CA ARG A 123 -13.82 -2.63 7.62
C ARG A 123 -13.18 -3.67 8.55
N VAL A 124 -13.87 -3.95 9.65
CA VAL A 124 -13.64 -5.15 10.46
C VAL A 124 -14.80 -6.11 10.28
N MET A 125 -14.47 -7.41 10.19
CA MET A 125 -15.46 -8.49 10.13
C MET A 125 -15.96 -8.81 11.53
N VAL A 126 -17.23 -9.16 11.66
CA VAL A 126 -17.86 -9.60 12.92
C VAL A 126 -18.77 -10.79 12.67
N SER A 127 -19.07 -11.57 13.71
CA SER A 127 -19.90 -12.76 13.59
C SER A 127 -21.38 -12.45 13.48
N LYS A 128 -21.85 -11.33 14.07
CA LYS A 128 -23.28 -10.99 14.14
C LYS A 128 -23.49 -9.49 13.87
N GLU A 129 -24.61 -9.19 13.24
CA GLU A 129 -25.07 -7.80 13.02
C GLU A 129 -25.15 -6.99 14.33
N THR A 130 -25.54 -7.65 15.43
CA THR A 130 -25.67 -7.05 16.76
C THR A 130 -24.34 -6.82 17.48
N ASP A 131 -23.24 -7.37 16.97
CA ASP A 131 -21.92 -7.21 17.58
C ASP A 131 -21.52 -5.74 17.55
N LYS A 132 -21.22 -5.17 18.71
CA LYS A 132 -20.71 -3.80 18.82
C LYS A 132 -19.19 -3.83 18.69
N ILE A 133 -18.66 -2.98 17.83
CA ILE A 133 -17.22 -2.78 17.66
C ILE A 133 -16.68 -1.59 18.45
N VAL A 134 -17.58 -0.63 18.80
CA VAL A 134 -17.31 0.49 19.70
C VAL A 134 -18.43 0.58 20.71
N TYR A 135 -18.09 0.74 21.99
CA TYR A 135 -19.05 0.94 23.07
C TYR A 135 -18.51 1.94 24.09
N GLY A 136 -19.29 3.01 24.35
CA GLY A 136 -18.88 4.07 25.27
C GLY A 136 -17.55 4.74 24.86
N GLY A 137 -17.31 4.90 23.56
CA GLY A 137 -16.08 5.46 23.00
C GLY A 137 -14.84 4.54 23.05
N LYS A 138 -15.01 3.30 23.50
CA LYS A 138 -13.92 2.30 23.56
C LYS A 138 -14.09 1.21 22.52
N LEU A 139 -12.97 0.72 21.99
CA LEU A 139 -12.93 -0.40 21.06
C LEU A 139 -13.35 -1.70 21.75
N VAL A 140 -14.15 -2.51 21.05
CA VAL A 140 -14.62 -3.85 21.50
C VAL A 140 -14.04 -4.89 20.53
N ASN A 141 -12.70 -4.98 20.51
CA ASN A 141 -11.95 -5.81 19.57
C ASN A 141 -12.20 -7.32 19.69
N LYS A 142 -12.68 -7.80 20.85
CA LYS A 142 -13.05 -9.21 21.03
C LYS A 142 -14.15 -9.70 20.08
N ASN A 143 -14.88 -8.78 19.45
CA ASN A 143 -15.90 -9.11 18.45
C ASN A 143 -15.34 -9.16 17.03
N PHE A 144 -14.08 -8.79 16.83
CA PHE A 144 -13.45 -8.84 15.52
C PHE A 144 -13.13 -10.29 15.15
N THR A 145 -13.52 -10.69 13.96
CA THR A 145 -13.20 -12.01 13.37
C THR A 145 -12.23 -11.91 12.22
N GLY A 146 -11.98 -10.70 11.71
CA GLY A 146 -11.07 -10.46 10.61
C GLY A 146 -11.07 -9.00 10.15
N VAL A 147 -10.29 -8.73 9.13
CA VAL A 147 -10.20 -7.43 8.43
C VAL A 147 -10.65 -7.59 6.99
N LEU A 148 -11.40 -6.63 6.48
CA LEU A 148 -11.72 -6.50 5.07
C LEU A 148 -11.09 -5.22 4.53
N GLU A 149 -10.24 -5.37 3.53
CA GLU A 149 -9.66 -4.29 2.73
C GLU A 149 -10.37 -4.23 1.38
N VAL A 150 -10.72 -3.04 0.92
CA VAL A 150 -11.48 -2.83 -0.31
C VAL A 150 -10.60 -2.23 -1.39
N LYS A 151 -10.64 -2.78 -2.59
CA LYS A 151 -9.91 -2.27 -3.75
C LYS A 151 -10.81 -2.19 -4.98
N THR A 152 -10.81 -1.04 -5.65
CA THR A 152 -11.37 -0.90 -6.99
C THR A 152 -10.25 -0.92 -8.02
N ILE A 153 -10.37 -1.75 -9.03
CA ILE A 153 -9.33 -1.98 -10.04
C ILE A 153 -9.92 -2.01 -11.43
N ASN A 154 -9.08 -1.73 -12.43
CA ASN A 154 -9.44 -1.99 -13.82
C ASN A 154 -8.85 -3.33 -14.28
N GLY A 155 -9.58 -4.02 -15.18
CA GLY A 155 -9.19 -5.34 -15.65
C GLY A 155 -7.91 -5.35 -16.52
N PHE A 156 -7.43 -4.19 -16.99
CA PHE A 156 -6.14 -4.11 -17.65
C PHE A 156 -5.00 -4.21 -16.63
N ALA A 157 -5.12 -3.54 -15.48
CA ALA A 157 -4.13 -3.61 -14.42
C ALA A 157 -4.07 -5.01 -13.80
N SER A 158 -5.24 -5.64 -13.55
CA SER A 158 -5.28 -6.99 -12.95
C SER A 158 -4.64 -8.06 -13.85
N LYS A 159 -4.75 -7.93 -15.17
CA LYS A 159 -4.09 -8.83 -16.13
C LYS A 159 -2.57 -8.74 -16.12
N GLN A 160 -2.01 -7.64 -15.62
CA GLN A 160 -0.56 -7.45 -15.51
C GLN A 160 0.02 -8.03 -14.20
N TRP A 161 -0.81 -8.54 -13.31
CA TRP A 161 -0.36 -9.12 -12.05
C TRP A 161 0.17 -10.55 -12.24
N GLU A 162 1.28 -10.66 -12.95
CA GLU A 162 1.99 -11.92 -13.11
C GLU A 162 2.46 -12.43 -11.74
N GLY A 163 1.91 -13.55 -11.31
CA GLY A 163 2.28 -14.18 -10.03
C GLY A 163 1.46 -13.75 -8.81
N GLY A 164 0.40 -12.97 -8.97
CA GLY A 164 -0.53 -12.63 -7.88
C GLY A 164 -0.79 -11.13 -7.74
N ILE A 165 -1.51 -10.76 -6.69
CA ILE A 165 -1.83 -9.35 -6.39
C ILE A 165 -0.57 -8.56 -6.01
N PRO A 166 -0.58 -7.21 -6.17
CA PRO A 166 0.54 -6.36 -5.80
C PRO A 166 1.01 -6.62 -4.36
N PRO A 167 2.32 -6.85 -4.14
CA PRO A 167 2.85 -7.09 -2.79
C PRO A 167 2.56 -5.97 -1.79
N SER A 168 2.35 -4.73 -2.25
CA SER A 168 1.93 -3.61 -1.41
C SER A 168 0.55 -3.82 -0.77
N TYR A 169 -0.39 -4.47 -1.45
CA TYR A 169 -1.70 -4.82 -0.89
C TYR A 169 -1.57 -5.94 0.15
N VAL A 170 -0.70 -6.92 -0.14
CA VAL A 170 -0.41 -8.00 0.82
C VAL A 170 0.17 -7.43 2.11
N THR A 171 1.18 -6.56 2.01
CA THR A 171 1.80 -5.94 3.19
C THR A 171 0.82 -5.06 3.96
N GLN A 172 -0.07 -4.36 3.29
CA GLN A 172 -1.11 -3.54 3.92
C GLN A 172 -2.06 -4.41 4.76
N LEU A 173 -2.62 -5.49 4.18
CA LEU A 173 -3.51 -6.39 4.92
C LEU A 173 -2.79 -7.09 6.06
N GLN A 174 -1.57 -7.61 5.83
CA GLN A 174 -0.77 -8.26 6.87
C GLN A 174 -0.47 -7.30 8.04
N THR A 175 -0.28 -6.00 7.75
CA THR A 175 -0.08 -4.98 8.77
C THR A 175 -1.33 -4.78 9.64
N TYR A 176 -2.51 -4.79 9.05
CA TYR A 176 -3.74 -4.79 9.83
C TYR A 176 -3.88 -6.04 10.69
N LEU A 177 -3.56 -7.22 10.14
CA LEU A 177 -3.71 -8.47 10.88
C LEU A 177 -2.86 -8.48 12.16
N PHE A 178 -1.57 -8.26 12.07
CA PHE A 178 -0.75 -8.27 13.29
C PHE A 178 -1.01 -7.07 14.19
N GLY A 179 -1.28 -5.90 13.62
CA GLY A 179 -1.53 -4.69 14.38
C GLY A 179 -2.84 -4.73 15.17
N LEU A 180 -3.86 -5.42 14.68
CA LEU A 180 -5.15 -5.66 15.35
C LEU A 180 -5.21 -7.00 16.10
N GLU A 181 -4.12 -7.78 16.08
CA GLU A 181 -4.02 -9.11 16.70
C GLU A 181 -5.06 -10.12 16.14
N LEU A 182 -5.23 -10.09 14.83
CA LEU A 182 -6.13 -10.93 14.07
C LEU A 182 -5.36 -11.94 13.21
N GLU A 183 -5.92 -13.13 13.02
CA GLU A 183 -5.30 -14.20 12.23
C GLU A 183 -5.78 -14.23 10.78
N TYR A 184 -6.90 -13.59 10.46
CA TYR A 184 -7.58 -13.69 9.17
C TYR A 184 -8.00 -12.34 8.62
N GLY A 185 -7.95 -12.19 7.30
CA GLY A 185 -8.49 -11.04 6.57
C GLY A 185 -8.70 -11.34 5.09
N GLU A 186 -9.41 -10.47 4.43
CA GLU A 186 -9.65 -10.55 2.99
C GLU A 186 -9.38 -9.20 2.32
N ILE A 187 -8.92 -9.25 1.06
CA ILE A 187 -9.00 -8.12 0.15
C ILE A 187 -10.12 -8.40 -0.82
N VAL A 188 -11.13 -7.52 -0.86
CA VAL A 188 -12.19 -7.58 -1.85
C VAL A 188 -11.88 -6.61 -2.99
N PHE A 189 -12.03 -7.11 -4.22
CA PHE A 189 -11.80 -6.36 -5.44
C PHE A 189 -13.11 -6.14 -6.19
N LEU A 190 -13.37 -4.88 -6.59
CA LEU A 190 -14.35 -4.58 -7.63
C LEU A 190 -13.59 -4.25 -8.92
N GLU A 191 -13.60 -5.19 -9.86
CA GLU A 191 -12.93 -5.08 -11.15
C GLU A 191 -13.88 -4.53 -12.21
N ASP A 192 -13.47 -3.46 -12.91
CA ASP A 192 -14.25 -2.76 -13.95
C ASP A 192 -15.67 -2.33 -13.51
N GLY A 193 -15.90 -2.18 -12.20
CA GLY A 193 -17.19 -1.82 -11.63
C GLY A 193 -18.28 -2.91 -11.72
N ARG A 194 -17.92 -4.14 -12.07
CA ARG A 194 -18.90 -5.22 -12.37
C ARG A 194 -18.52 -6.63 -11.88
N LYS A 195 -17.26 -6.89 -11.58
CA LYS A 195 -16.83 -8.20 -11.11
C LYS A 195 -16.29 -8.10 -9.70
N LEU A 196 -16.96 -8.74 -8.76
CA LEU A 196 -16.54 -8.85 -7.37
C LEU A 196 -15.80 -10.17 -7.17
N TRP A 197 -14.65 -10.12 -6.49
CA TRP A 197 -13.89 -11.30 -6.08
C TRP A 197 -13.01 -10.98 -4.88
N THR A 198 -12.58 -12.00 -4.13
CA THR A 198 -11.81 -11.83 -2.89
C THR A 198 -10.56 -12.68 -2.89
N ILE A 199 -9.56 -12.23 -2.11
CA ILE A 199 -8.41 -13.05 -1.73
C ILE A 199 -8.36 -13.11 -0.21
N PRO A 200 -8.61 -14.28 0.38
CA PRO A 200 -8.41 -14.52 1.80
C PRO A 200 -6.92 -14.66 2.13
N MET A 201 -6.53 -14.20 3.30
CA MET A 201 -5.16 -14.32 3.81
C MET A 201 -5.17 -14.61 5.30
N GLU A 202 -4.25 -15.48 5.70
CA GLU A 202 -3.90 -15.70 7.11
C GLU A 202 -2.67 -14.85 7.47
N LEU A 203 -2.48 -14.59 8.75
CA LEU A 203 -1.33 -13.88 9.27
C LEU A 203 -0.03 -14.65 9.00
N ASN A 204 0.88 -14.02 8.28
CA ASN A 204 2.22 -14.52 8.02
C ASN A 204 3.21 -13.94 9.04
N LEU A 205 3.62 -14.76 10.00
CA LEU A 205 4.52 -14.33 11.08
C LEU A 205 5.90 -13.89 10.58
N ASN A 206 6.44 -14.55 9.54
CA ASN A 206 7.74 -14.17 8.97
C ASN A 206 7.67 -12.79 8.30
N LEU A 207 6.57 -12.52 7.59
CA LEU A 207 6.36 -11.21 6.96
C LEU A 207 6.12 -10.14 8.01
N ARG A 208 5.35 -10.43 9.07
CA ARG A 208 5.18 -9.56 10.24
C ARG A 208 6.53 -9.14 10.82
N ASP A 209 7.40 -10.12 11.12
CA ASP A 209 8.68 -9.85 11.78
C ASP A 209 9.58 -8.96 10.90
N LYS A 210 9.56 -9.19 9.58
CA LYS A 210 10.26 -8.34 8.62
C LYS A 210 9.68 -6.92 8.59
N ILE A 211 8.35 -6.76 8.53
CA ILE A 211 7.70 -5.45 8.54
C ILE A 211 8.02 -4.70 9.83
N VAL A 212 7.92 -5.36 10.99
CA VAL A 212 8.20 -4.75 12.30
C VAL A 212 9.65 -4.29 12.39
N SER A 213 10.61 -5.08 11.90
CA SER A 213 12.03 -4.70 11.87
C SER A 213 12.26 -3.44 11.04
N GLU A 214 11.75 -3.41 9.80
CA GLU A 214 11.88 -2.26 8.89
C GLU A 214 11.18 -1.01 9.45
N MET A 215 10.01 -1.18 10.04
CA MET A 215 9.25 -0.10 10.67
C MET A 215 10.03 0.54 11.83
N ASN A 216 10.58 -0.28 12.73
CA ASN A 216 11.33 0.21 13.87
C ASN A 216 12.63 0.91 13.44
N GLU A 217 13.36 0.35 12.48
CA GLU A 217 14.55 0.98 11.91
C GLU A 217 14.22 2.34 11.28
N PHE A 218 13.16 2.39 10.49
CA PHE A 218 12.74 3.63 9.83
C PHE A 218 12.32 4.69 10.84
N MET A 219 11.53 4.34 11.86
CA MET A 219 11.10 5.30 12.88
C MET A 219 12.26 5.78 13.75
N HIS A 220 13.21 4.91 14.09
CA HIS A 220 14.44 5.30 14.76
C HIS A 220 15.25 6.32 13.92
N ARG A 221 15.32 6.13 12.61
CA ARG A 221 15.96 7.04 11.65
C ARG A 221 15.22 8.39 11.61
N ILE A 222 13.89 8.39 11.63
CA ILE A 222 13.05 9.60 11.74
C ILE A 222 13.34 10.36 13.04
N ASP A 223 13.41 9.68 14.17
CA ASP A 223 13.68 10.32 15.47
C ASP A 223 15.08 10.93 15.52
N ALA A 224 16.09 10.24 14.98
CA ALA A 224 17.44 10.76 14.87
C ALA A 224 17.50 12.01 13.97
N ALA A 225 16.82 11.99 12.82
CA ALA A 225 16.73 13.15 11.91
C ALA A 225 15.99 14.34 12.54
N LYS A 226 14.95 14.10 13.35
CA LYS A 226 14.25 15.17 14.10
C LYS A 226 15.17 15.82 15.14
N ALA A 227 16.05 15.04 15.76
CA ALA A 227 17.01 15.55 16.74
C ALA A 227 18.17 16.36 16.11
N ASP A 228 18.45 16.14 14.83
CA ASP A 228 19.54 16.79 14.07
C ASP A 228 19.06 17.22 12.68
N ILE A 229 18.05 18.07 12.68
CA ILE A 229 17.35 18.48 11.44
C ILE A 229 18.23 19.25 10.45
N GLU A 230 19.28 19.92 10.94
CA GLU A 230 20.23 20.65 10.10
C GLU A 230 21.05 19.70 9.20
N ASN A 231 21.24 18.46 9.65
CA ASN A 231 21.98 17.43 8.94
C ASN A 231 21.07 16.28 8.45
N VAL A 232 19.83 16.60 8.13
CA VAL A 232 18.80 15.60 7.76
C VAL A 232 19.25 14.63 6.66
N GLN A 233 20.12 15.09 5.73
CA GLN A 233 20.64 14.26 4.64
C GLN A 233 21.45 13.05 5.13
N MET A 234 22.04 13.11 6.33
CA MET A 234 22.79 11.99 6.92
C MET A 234 21.87 10.83 7.35
N TYR A 235 20.58 11.10 7.47
CA TYR A 235 19.57 10.16 7.93
C TYR A 235 18.66 9.69 6.79
N GLU A 236 18.87 10.15 5.57
CA GLU A 236 18.08 9.71 4.41
C GLU A 236 18.15 8.20 4.21
N PRO A 237 17.03 7.54 3.83
CA PRO A 237 17.09 6.17 3.36
C PRO A 237 18.02 6.04 2.15
N GLU A 238 18.71 4.89 2.07
CA GLU A 238 19.54 4.59 0.90
C GLU A 238 18.69 4.63 -0.38
N PRO A 239 19.27 5.15 -1.49
CA PRO A 239 18.62 5.11 -2.79
C PRO A 239 18.21 3.68 -3.18
N ASP A 240 16.98 3.52 -3.63
CA ASP A 240 16.47 2.29 -4.22
C ASP A 240 16.36 2.41 -5.75
N GLY A 241 16.09 1.29 -6.44
CA GLY A 241 15.95 1.26 -7.89
C GLY A 241 14.53 1.58 -8.40
N THR A 242 13.68 2.20 -7.59
CA THR A 242 12.30 2.51 -7.99
C THR A 242 12.21 3.78 -8.83
N GLU A 243 11.30 3.79 -9.81
CA GLU A 243 10.98 5.00 -10.59
C GLU A 243 10.47 6.15 -9.69
N ALA A 244 9.80 5.80 -8.59
CA ALA A 244 9.31 6.78 -7.63
C ALA A 244 10.46 7.52 -6.93
N PHE A 245 11.56 6.82 -6.62
CA PHE A 245 12.75 7.43 -6.04
C PHE A 245 13.44 8.36 -7.05
N GLU A 246 13.62 7.89 -8.30
CA GLU A 246 14.18 8.70 -9.38
C GLU A 246 13.37 9.99 -9.59
N LYS A 247 12.04 9.87 -9.68
CA LYS A 247 11.14 11.02 -9.82
C LYS A 247 11.26 12.00 -8.66
N PHE A 248 11.37 11.49 -7.43
CA PHE A 248 11.59 12.35 -6.25
C PHE A 248 12.89 13.11 -6.34
N LEU A 249 14.01 12.46 -6.71
CA LEU A 249 15.30 13.13 -6.88
C LEU A 249 15.26 14.19 -7.99
N ASN A 250 14.65 13.89 -9.13
CA ASN A 250 14.49 14.82 -10.24
C ASN A 250 13.67 16.06 -9.84
N THR A 251 12.69 15.88 -8.94
CA THR A 251 11.90 17.00 -8.41
C THR A 251 12.68 17.79 -7.36
N LYS A 252 13.37 17.11 -6.45
CA LYS A 252 14.15 17.71 -5.37
C LYS A 252 15.34 18.54 -5.91
N TYR A 253 15.95 18.07 -7.00
CA TYR A 253 17.13 18.68 -7.62
C TYR A 253 16.85 19.20 -9.04
N ALA A 254 15.64 19.70 -9.27
CA ALA A 254 15.23 20.24 -10.57
C ALA A 254 16.11 21.41 -11.04
N ASP A 255 16.54 22.24 -10.09
CA ASP A 255 17.43 23.37 -10.35
C ASP A 255 18.88 22.93 -10.12
N SER A 256 19.56 22.53 -11.20
CA SER A 256 20.99 22.21 -11.11
C SER A 256 21.83 23.48 -11.08
N GLU A 257 22.71 23.62 -10.10
CA GLU A 257 23.76 24.61 -10.11
C GLU A 257 24.85 24.16 -11.08
N SER A 258 25.38 25.09 -11.90
CA SER A 258 26.52 24.83 -12.83
C SER A 258 27.84 24.64 -12.06
N LYS A 259 27.85 23.81 -11.05
CA LYS A 259 29.00 23.46 -10.21
C LYS A 259 29.41 22.02 -10.46
N THR A 260 30.71 21.77 -10.52
CA THR A 260 31.27 20.41 -10.61
C THR A 260 31.58 19.90 -9.22
N LEU A 261 30.95 18.78 -8.82
CA LEU A 261 31.30 18.04 -7.60
C LEU A 261 32.39 17.01 -7.93
N GLN A 262 33.43 16.96 -7.11
CA GLN A 262 34.43 15.90 -7.21
C GLN A 262 33.86 14.61 -6.58
N GLY A 263 33.69 13.57 -7.40
CA GLY A 263 33.19 12.28 -6.93
C GLY A 263 34.27 11.50 -6.13
N SER A 264 33.81 10.66 -5.20
CA SER A 264 34.66 9.66 -4.55
C SER A 264 34.96 8.50 -5.50
N ASP A 265 35.94 7.65 -5.13
CA ASP A 265 36.27 6.44 -5.89
C ASP A 265 35.05 5.49 -5.99
N ASP A 266 34.22 5.41 -4.94
CA ASP A 266 33.00 4.62 -4.94
C ASP A 266 31.99 5.15 -5.96
N MET A 267 31.79 6.48 -6.03
CA MET A 267 30.92 7.11 -7.03
C MET A 267 31.43 6.89 -8.44
N PHE A 268 32.76 6.87 -8.64
CA PHE A 268 33.34 6.53 -9.93
C PHE A 268 33.01 5.07 -10.33
N GLN A 269 33.14 4.12 -9.41
CA GLN A 269 32.77 2.71 -9.66
C GLN A 269 31.29 2.54 -10.00
N ILE A 270 30.40 3.26 -9.27
CA ILE A 270 28.96 3.29 -9.57
C ILE A 270 28.70 3.85 -10.96
N ALA A 271 29.38 4.94 -11.36
CA ALA A 271 29.22 5.53 -12.69
C ALA A 271 29.70 4.59 -13.80
N VAL A 272 30.81 3.86 -13.58
CA VAL A 272 31.29 2.85 -14.52
C VAL A 272 30.27 1.71 -14.65
N ARG A 273 29.74 1.20 -13.52
CA ARG A 273 28.72 0.14 -13.52
C ARG A 273 27.45 0.59 -14.23
N HIS A 274 26.99 1.81 -13.97
CA HIS A 274 25.82 2.39 -14.64
C HIS A 274 25.99 2.40 -16.16
N LYS A 275 27.17 2.81 -16.66
CA LYS A 275 27.47 2.82 -18.09
C LYS A 275 27.51 1.42 -18.70
N VAL A 276 28.06 0.44 -17.98
CA VAL A 276 28.07 -0.98 -18.42
C VAL A 276 26.64 -1.49 -18.53
N LEU A 277 25.83 -1.32 -17.49
CA LEU A 277 24.42 -1.75 -17.47
C LEU A 277 23.61 -1.09 -18.59
N ALA A 278 23.82 0.18 -18.87
CA ALA A 278 23.17 0.87 -20.00
C ALA A 278 23.53 0.23 -21.35
N GLY A 279 24.77 -0.24 -21.50
CA GLY A 279 25.20 -1.00 -22.69
C GLY A 279 24.51 -2.37 -22.80
N GLU A 280 24.44 -3.11 -21.70
CA GLU A 280 23.79 -4.42 -21.63
C GLU A 280 22.29 -4.33 -21.93
N ILE A 281 21.59 -3.33 -21.35
CA ILE A 281 20.16 -3.05 -21.61
C ILE A 281 19.95 -2.82 -23.10
N LYS A 282 20.76 -1.98 -23.73
CA LYS A 282 20.65 -1.66 -25.17
C LYS A 282 20.84 -2.91 -26.04
N GLU A 283 21.78 -3.77 -25.67
CA GLU A 283 22.04 -5.05 -26.35
C GLU A 283 20.83 -5.99 -26.22
N MET A 284 20.29 -6.15 -24.99
CA MET A 284 19.11 -6.97 -24.74
C MET A 284 17.86 -6.45 -25.46
N GLU A 285 17.67 -5.14 -25.49
CA GLU A 285 16.57 -4.49 -26.26
C GLU A 285 16.70 -4.78 -27.76
N SER A 286 17.92 -4.81 -28.29
CA SER A 286 18.18 -5.17 -29.69
C SER A 286 17.80 -6.61 -29.99
N GLN A 287 18.23 -7.55 -29.12
CA GLN A 287 17.88 -8.97 -29.22
C GLN A 287 16.37 -9.21 -29.08
N HIS A 288 15.71 -8.56 -28.12
CA HIS A 288 14.26 -8.63 -27.95
C HIS A 288 13.54 -8.14 -29.21
N ARG A 289 14.01 -7.04 -29.81
CA ARG A 289 13.46 -6.49 -31.05
C ARG A 289 13.64 -7.46 -32.23
N GLU A 290 14.79 -8.11 -32.34
CA GLU A 290 15.03 -9.14 -33.35
C GLU A 290 14.04 -10.30 -33.22
N CYS A 291 13.88 -10.85 -32.00
CA CYS A 291 12.89 -11.89 -31.73
C CYS A 291 11.47 -11.43 -32.09
N SER A 292 11.09 -10.21 -31.73
CA SER A 292 9.78 -9.64 -32.07
C SER A 292 9.59 -9.53 -33.58
N ASN A 293 10.62 -9.14 -34.32
CA ASN A 293 10.58 -9.05 -35.78
C ASN A 293 10.45 -10.42 -36.45
N LEU A 294 11.16 -11.43 -35.92
CA LEU A 294 11.04 -12.81 -36.39
C LEU A 294 9.63 -13.36 -36.18
N LEU A 295 9.06 -13.16 -34.98
CA LEU A 295 7.69 -13.55 -34.69
C LEU A 295 6.69 -12.85 -35.60
N LYS A 296 6.75 -11.51 -35.74
CA LYS A 296 5.87 -10.75 -36.64
C LYS A 296 5.98 -11.18 -38.08
N ASN A 297 7.20 -11.43 -38.56
CA ASN A 297 7.43 -11.89 -39.93
C ASN A 297 6.86 -13.30 -40.17
N HIS A 298 6.88 -14.17 -39.14
CA HIS A 298 6.26 -15.49 -39.22
C HIS A 298 4.74 -15.42 -39.16
N MET A 299 4.19 -14.61 -38.25
CA MET A 299 2.73 -14.44 -38.07
C MET A 299 2.05 -13.76 -39.24
N LYS A 300 2.75 -12.83 -39.92
CA LYS A 300 2.18 -12.02 -41.03
C LYS A 300 0.87 -11.37 -40.64
N GLU A 301 -0.23 -11.86 -41.19
CA GLU A 301 -1.61 -11.35 -41.01
C GLU A 301 -2.36 -12.10 -39.88
N HIS A 302 -1.71 -13.06 -39.20
CA HIS A 302 -2.35 -13.84 -38.14
C HIS A 302 -2.15 -13.14 -36.77
N GLU A 303 -3.16 -13.18 -35.91
CA GLU A 303 -3.15 -12.52 -34.60
C GLU A 303 -2.51 -13.34 -33.48
N SER A 304 -2.37 -14.67 -33.65
CA SER A 304 -1.81 -15.57 -32.63
C SER A 304 -1.01 -16.69 -33.25
N LEU A 305 -0.08 -17.23 -32.46
CA LEU A 305 0.64 -18.48 -32.68
C LEU A 305 0.12 -19.51 -31.68
N ASP A 306 -0.25 -20.73 -32.17
CA ASP A 306 -0.55 -21.89 -31.30
C ASP A 306 0.71 -22.62 -30.92
#